data_94e8632e3f00c437fe74f33fb57df675
#
_entry.id   94e8632e3f00c437fe74f33fb57df675
#
_cell.length_a   1.000
_cell.length_b   1.000
_cell.length_c   1.000
_cell.angle_alpha   90.00
_cell.angle_beta   90.00
_cell.angle_gamma   90.00
#
_symmetry.space_group_name_H-M   'P 1'
#
loop_
_entity.id
_entity.type
_entity.pdbx_description
1 polymer ?
#
loop_
_entity_poly.entity_id
_entity_poly.type
_entity_poly.pdbx_seq_one_letter_code
_entity_poly.pdbx_strand_id
1 'polypeptide(L)'
;MGAKRAATAYAWAAFLNKGVTLAFGTDYPVEPVTPFRGLYAAVTRKSENGKQDYFPEQKLTMDQAIAAYTTGSAFAEFEEKEKGKLVPGMMADFVVLDRDVTAASPEKVLAAKVLRTVVGGKTVYEAK
;
A
#
# COMPACT_ATOMS: atom_id res chain seq x y z
N MET A 1 -11.26 6.77 22.41
CA MET A 1 -11.98 7.58 21.40
C MET A 1 -13.39 7.02 21.30
N GLY A 2 -14.46 7.87 21.34
CA GLY A 2 -15.85 7.36 21.21
C GLY A 2 -16.17 6.93 19.79
N ALA A 3 -17.15 6.04 19.59
CA ALA A 3 -17.52 5.47 18.29
C ALA A 3 -17.74 6.53 17.19
N LYS A 4 -18.38 7.65 17.51
CA LYS A 4 -18.63 8.76 16.57
C LYS A 4 -17.33 9.37 16.02
N ARG A 5 -16.28 9.52 16.83
CA ARG A 5 -14.98 10.03 16.39
C ARG A 5 -14.15 8.94 15.71
N ALA A 6 -14.28 7.69 16.15
CA ALA A 6 -13.59 6.57 15.51
C ALA A 6 -14.02 6.36 14.05
N ALA A 7 -15.28 6.67 13.71
CA ALA A 7 -15.80 6.56 12.34
C ALA A 7 -15.09 7.49 11.33
N THR A 8 -14.42 8.54 11.80
CA THR A 8 -13.63 9.45 10.95
C THR A 8 -12.14 9.12 10.94
N ALA A 9 -11.71 8.11 11.72
CA ALA A 9 -10.31 7.69 11.75
C ALA A 9 -10.02 6.75 10.57
N TYR A 10 -8.91 7.01 9.88
CA TYR A 10 -8.49 6.23 8.71
C TYR A 10 -9.60 6.13 7.65
N ALA A 11 -10.30 7.23 7.40
CA ALA A 11 -11.43 7.31 6.47
C ALA A 11 -10.95 7.41 5.00
N TRP A 12 -10.16 6.43 4.56
CA TRP A 12 -9.44 6.47 3.27
C TRP A 12 -10.35 6.57 2.07
N ALA A 13 -11.44 5.78 2.02
CA ALA A 13 -12.39 5.86 0.92
C ALA A 13 -13.08 7.23 0.85
N ALA A 14 -13.41 7.82 2.01
CA ALA A 14 -14.01 9.15 2.06
C ALA A 14 -13.06 10.23 1.53
N PHE A 15 -11.76 10.14 1.80
CA PHE A 15 -10.77 11.05 1.25
C PHE A 15 -10.63 10.90 -0.26
N LEU A 16 -10.49 9.68 -0.78
CA LEU A 16 -10.41 9.42 -2.22
C LEU A 16 -11.67 9.92 -2.96
N ASN A 17 -12.85 9.70 -2.39
CA ASN A 17 -14.12 10.17 -2.96
C ASN A 17 -14.22 11.71 -3.01
N LYS A 18 -13.37 12.42 -2.28
CA LYS A 18 -13.23 13.87 -2.32
C LYS A 18 -12.06 14.34 -3.19
N GLY A 19 -11.41 13.43 -3.92
CA GLY A 19 -10.28 13.75 -4.78
C GLY A 19 -8.96 14.01 -4.04
N VAL A 20 -8.87 13.61 -2.76
CA VAL A 20 -7.63 13.74 -1.99
C VAL A 20 -6.68 12.60 -2.37
N THR A 21 -5.45 12.94 -2.72
CA THR A 21 -4.38 11.96 -2.92
C THR A 21 -3.96 11.36 -1.59
N LEU A 22 -3.94 10.03 -1.51
CA LEU A 22 -3.42 9.31 -0.35
C LEU A 22 -1.97 8.92 -0.60
N ALA A 23 -1.11 9.12 0.41
CA ALA A 23 0.24 8.59 0.47
C ALA A 23 0.33 7.63 1.65
N PHE A 24 0.78 6.40 1.40
CA PHE A 24 0.91 5.37 2.42
C PHE A 24 2.37 5.09 2.74
N GLY A 25 2.60 4.71 4.00
CA GLY A 25 3.87 4.24 4.51
C GLY A 25 3.64 3.29 5.68
N THR A 26 4.69 2.59 6.12
CA THR A 26 4.63 1.68 7.27
C THR A 26 4.97 2.39 8.58
N ASP A 27 5.50 3.61 8.49
CA ASP A 27 5.99 4.36 9.67
C ASP A 27 7.02 3.53 10.48
N TYR A 28 7.86 2.76 9.75
CA TYR A 28 8.89 1.94 10.40
C TYR A 28 9.75 2.79 11.37
N PRO A 29 9.98 2.34 12.61
CA PRO A 29 9.77 0.99 13.17
C PRO A 29 8.44 0.79 13.92
N VAL A 30 7.46 1.67 13.78
CA VAL A 30 6.13 1.53 14.40
C VAL A 30 5.44 0.26 13.88
N GLU A 31 5.47 0.06 12.57
CA GLU A 31 5.09 -1.19 11.91
C GLU A 31 6.29 -1.83 11.19
N PRO A 32 6.25 -3.12 10.86
CA PRO A 32 7.28 -3.75 10.03
C PRO A 32 7.45 -3.01 8.69
N VAL A 33 8.67 -2.98 8.16
CA VAL A 33 8.98 -2.29 6.89
C VAL A 33 8.19 -2.82 5.68
N THR A 34 7.68 -4.06 5.77
CA THR A 34 6.90 -4.68 4.68
C THR A 34 5.54 -4.01 4.49
N PRO A 35 5.15 -3.62 3.25
CA PRO A 35 3.87 -2.95 2.99
C PRO A 35 2.66 -3.89 2.99
N PHE A 36 2.85 -5.22 3.02
CA PHE A 36 1.76 -6.19 2.82
C PHE A 36 0.69 -6.14 3.91
N ARG A 37 1.06 -5.82 5.16
CA ARG A 37 0.09 -5.58 6.23
C ARG A 37 -0.76 -4.36 5.97
N GLY A 38 -0.15 -3.28 5.50
CA GLY A 38 -0.86 -2.06 5.12
C GLY A 38 -1.81 -2.28 3.94
N LEU A 39 -1.38 -3.02 2.90
CA LEU A 39 -2.23 -3.41 1.78
C LEU A 39 -3.43 -4.24 2.28
N TYR A 40 -3.18 -5.26 3.11
CA TYR A 40 -4.26 -6.07 3.71
C TYR A 40 -5.24 -5.20 4.49
N ALA A 41 -4.75 -4.35 5.39
CA ALA A 41 -5.59 -3.46 6.20
C ALA A 41 -6.41 -2.49 5.33
N ALA A 42 -5.82 -1.95 4.26
CA ALA A 42 -6.49 -1.04 3.35
C ALA A 42 -7.67 -1.69 2.62
N VAL A 43 -7.50 -2.93 2.14
CA VAL A 43 -8.53 -3.61 1.33
C VAL A 43 -9.54 -4.40 2.16
N THR A 44 -9.21 -4.78 3.39
CA THR A 44 -10.13 -5.54 4.25
C THR A 44 -10.77 -4.72 5.34
N ARG A 45 -10.06 -3.72 5.87
CA ARG A 45 -10.41 -3.01 7.11
C ARG A 45 -10.58 -3.95 8.30
N LYS A 46 -9.80 -5.05 8.32
CA LYS A 46 -9.80 -6.06 9.38
C LYS A 46 -8.49 -6.06 10.15
N SER A 47 -8.55 -6.51 11.40
CA SER A 47 -7.35 -6.94 12.12
C SER A 47 -6.69 -8.10 11.36
N GLU A 48 -5.37 -8.27 11.51
CA GLU A 48 -4.59 -9.30 10.81
C GLU A 48 -5.12 -10.72 11.08
N ASN A 49 -5.67 -10.96 12.28
CA ASN A 49 -6.30 -12.24 12.64
C ASN A 49 -7.76 -12.38 12.14
N GLY A 50 -8.28 -11.39 11.40
CA GLY A 50 -9.62 -11.38 10.81
C GLY A 50 -10.79 -11.23 11.78
N LYS A 51 -10.52 -11.09 13.10
CA LYS A 51 -11.56 -11.12 14.14
C LYS A 51 -12.28 -9.80 14.38
N GLN A 52 -11.70 -8.69 13.93
CA GLN A 52 -12.27 -7.34 14.15
C GLN A 52 -12.38 -6.62 12.82
N ASP A 53 -13.52 -6.00 12.59
CA ASP A 53 -13.78 -5.09 11.46
C ASP A 53 -13.70 -3.63 11.93
N TYR A 54 -13.07 -2.78 11.11
CA TYR A 54 -12.88 -1.36 11.38
C TYR A 54 -13.46 -0.52 10.26
N PHE A 55 -14.76 -0.20 10.32
CA PHE A 55 -15.43 0.66 9.32
C PHE A 55 -15.22 0.16 7.89
N PRO A 56 -15.85 -0.98 7.51
CA PRO A 56 -15.64 -1.65 6.22
C PRO A 56 -16.02 -0.78 5.01
N GLU A 57 -16.83 0.25 5.22
CA GLU A 57 -17.18 1.26 4.21
C GLU A 57 -15.98 2.12 3.77
N GLN A 58 -14.88 2.08 4.53
CA GLN A 58 -13.64 2.77 4.23
C GLN A 58 -12.60 1.89 3.52
N LYS A 59 -12.99 0.71 3.01
CA LYS A 59 -12.13 -0.17 2.21
C LYS A 59 -11.70 0.52 0.93
N LEU A 60 -10.49 0.23 0.52
CA LEU A 60 -9.95 0.55 -0.79
C LEU A 60 -9.95 -0.69 -1.69
N THR A 61 -9.88 -0.47 -3.00
CA THR A 61 -9.47 -1.54 -3.91
C THR A 61 -7.97 -1.79 -3.77
N MET A 62 -7.49 -2.95 -4.25
CA MET A 62 -6.06 -3.23 -4.23
C MET A 62 -5.27 -2.22 -5.08
N ASP A 63 -5.79 -1.85 -6.24
CA ASP A 63 -5.16 -0.85 -7.11
C ASP A 63 -5.05 0.53 -6.43
N GLN A 64 -6.10 0.95 -5.69
CA GLN A 64 -6.06 2.19 -4.91
C GLN A 64 -5.02 2.13 -3.79
N ALA A 65 -4.92 0.99 -3.10
CA ALA A 65 -3.95 0.80 -2.03
C ALA A 65 -2.50 0.77 -2.57
N ILE A 66 -2.25 0.08 -3.70
CA ILE A 66 -0.95 0.07 -4.38
C ILE A 66 -0.60 1.49 -4.86
N ALA A 67 -1.55 2.19 -5.48
CA ALA A 67 -1.33 3.57 -5.91
C ALA A 67 -0.96 4.48 -4.73
N ALA A 68 -1.56 4.31 -3.55
CA ALA A 68 -1.20 5.07 -2.37
C ALA A 68 0.24 4.78 -1.88
N TYR A 69 0.73 3.53 -2.01
CA TYR A 69 2.11 3.15 -1.69
C TYR A 69 3.13 3.53 -2.77
N THR A 70 2.72 3.88 -3.96
CA THR A 70 3.60 4.17 -5.10
C THR A 70 3.44 5.60 -5.59
N THR A 71 2.46 5.86 -6.46
CA THR A 71 2.22 7.19 -7.04
C THR A 71 1.83 8.23 -6.00
N GLY A 72 1.07 7.82 -4.99
CA GLY A 72 0.69 8.70 -3.88
C GLY A 72 1.89 9.11 -3.02
N SER A 73 2.79 8.16 -2.72
CA SER A 73 4.01 8.47 -1.97
C SER A 73 4.96 9.35 -2.79
N ALA A 74 5.11 9.09 -4.10
CA ALA A 74 5.90 9.94 -4.99
C ALA A 74 5.32 11.37 -5.06
N PHE A 75 3.98 11.51 -5.10
CA PHE A 75 3.32 12.82 -5.03
C PHE A 75 3.61 13.55 -3.72
N ALA A 76 3.60 12.86 -2.58
CA ALA A 76 3.89 13.46 -1.28
C ALA A 76 5.35 13.96 -1.15
N GLU A 77 6.26 13.37 -1.95
CA GLU A 77 7.67 13.78 -2.05
C GLU A 77 7.91 14.84 -3.13
N PHE A 78 6.88 15.23 -3.90
CA PHE A 78 6.99 16.10 -5.09
C PHE A 78 7.84 15.51 -6.22
N GLU A 79 7.89 14.19 -6.32
CA GLU A 79 8.68 13.43 -7.32
C GLU A 79 7.80 12.57 -8.24
N GLU A 80 6.51 12.85 -8.33
CA GLU A 80 5.53 12.10 -9.14
C GLU A 80 5.81 12.13 -10.65
N LYS A 81 6.73 13.01 -11.11
CA LYS A 81 7.19 13.08 -12.50
C LYS A 81 8.39 12.20 -12.78
N GLU A 82 9.07 11.73 -11.73
CA GLU A 82 10.33 10.98 -11.82
C GLU A 82 10.17 9.52 -11.40
N LYS A 83 9.29 9.23 -10.42
CA LYS A 83 9.08 7.88 -9.87
C LYS A 83 7.62 7.60 -9.52
N GLY A 84 7.36 6.40 -9.00
CA GLY A 84 6.03 5.93 -8.58
C GLY A 84 5.26 5.17 -9.64
N LYS A 85 5.79 5.10 -10.88
CA LYS A 85 5.22 4.33 -12.00
C LYS A 85 6.33 3.66 -12.80
N LEU A 86 6.05 2.46 -13.30
CA LEU A 86 6.97 1.75 -14.21
C LEU A 86 6.58 2.04 -15.68
N VAL A 87 6.93 3.23 -16.14
CA VAL A 87 6.69 3.70 -17.52
C VAL A 87 7.96 4.33 -18.11
N PRO A 88 8.10 4.36 -19.45
CA PRO A 88 9.27 4.99 -20.09
C PRO A 88 9.48 6.43 -19.62
N GLY A 89 10.71 6.79 -19.30
CA GLY A 89 11.10 8.12 -18.84
C GLY A 89 11.10 8.31 -17.33
N MET A 90 10.61 7.33 -16.55
CA MET A 90 10.68 7.33 -15.10
C MET A 90 11.79 6.43 -14.57
N MET A 91 12.15 6.62 -13.29
CA MET A 91 13.10 5.75 -12.61
C MET A 91 12.63 4.29 -12.64
N ALA A 92 13.56 3.38 -12.90
CA ALA A 92 13.31 1.95 -12.88
C ALA A 92 13.37 1.43 -11.43
N ASP A 93 12.39 1.84 -10.61
CA ASP A 93 12.22 1.44 -9.23
C ASP A 93 11.05 0.47 -9.14
N PHE A 94 11.33 -0.80 -8.83
CA PHE A 94 10.28 -1.82 -8.74
C PHE A 94 10.67 -2.99 -7.85
N VAL A 95 9.66 -3.75 -7.45
CA VAL A 95 9.81 -5.01 -6.74
C VAL A 95 9.21 -6.14 -7.58
N VAL A 96 9.85 -7.31 -7.53
CA VAL A 96 9.30 -8.57 -8.05
C VAL A 96 8.81 -9.39 -6.87
N LEU A 97 7.56 -9.82 -6.93
CA LEU A 97 6.91 -10.60 -5.90
C LEU A 97 6.76 -12.07 -6.32
N ASP A 98 6.62 -12.97 -5.35
CA ASP A 98 6.39 -14.40 -5.58
C ASP A 98 4.95 -14.70 -6.07
N ARG A 99 4.08 -13.71 -6.08
CA ARG A 99 2.67 -13.82 -6.49
C ARG A 99 2.09 -12.50 -6.98
N ASP A 100 1.03 -12.61 -7.76
CA ASP A 100 0.22 -11.47 -8.15
C ASP A 100 -0.68 -11.05 -6.97
N VAL A 101 -0.32 -9.93 -6.32
CA VAL A 101 -1.08 -9.37 -5.19
C VAL A 101 -2.36 -8.69 -5.63
N THR A 102 -2.52 -8.34 -6.92
CA THR A 102 -3.72 -7.69 -7.44
C THR A 102 -4.87 -8.68 -7.62
N ALA A 103 -4.55 -9.93 -7.95
CA ALA A 103 -5.51 -11.02 -8.14
C ALA A 103 -5.62 -11.96 -6.91
N ALA A 104 -4.72 -11.83 -5.94
CA ALA A 104 -4.71 -12.68 -4.76
C ALA A 104 -5.82 -12.34 -3.76
N SER A 105 -6.30 -13.33 -2.99
CA SER A 105 -7.13 -13.02 -1.83
C SER A 105 -6.32 -12.22 -0.80
N PRO A 106 -6.97 -11.35 0.01
CA PRO A 106 -6.26 -10.50 0.97
C PRO A 106 -5.35 -11.28 1.93
N GLU A 107 -5.75 -12.48 2.35
CA GLU A 107 -4.95 -13.34 3.24
C GLU A 107 -3.66 -13.82 2.56
N LYS A 108 -3.71 -14.05 1.24
CA LYS A 108 -2.52 -14.41 0.44
C LYS A 108 -1.57 -13.22 0.27
N VAL A 109 -2.09 -11.98 0.31
CA VAL A 109 -1.24 -10.78 0.27
C VAL A 109 -0.33 -10.70 1.49
N LEU A 110 -0.83 -11.05 2.68
CA LEU A 110 0.01 -11.11 3.91
C LEU A 110 1.21 -12.06 3.78
N ALA A 111 1.06 -13.11 2.99
CA ALA A 111 2.11 -14.13 2.78
C ALA A 111 3.00 -13.83 1.56
N ALA A 112 2.82 -12.70 0.88
CA ALA A 112 3.61 -12.33 -0.28
C ALA A 112 5.08 -12.10 0.13
N LYS A 113 5.99 -12.49 -0.77
CA LYS A 113 7.44 -12.33 -0.57
C LYS A 113 8.04 -11.51 -1.70
N VAL A 114 8.97 -10.64 -1.33
CA VAL A 114 9.79 -9.93 -2.29
C VAL A 114 10.89 -10.88 -2.79
N LEU A 115 10.94 -11.11 -4.10
CA LEU A 115 11.99 -11.90 -4.75
C LEU A 115 13.15 -11.02 -5.19
N ARG A 116 12.84 -9.79 -5.62
CA ARG A 116 13.86 -8.83 -6.06
C ARG A 116 13.39 -7.40 -5.81
N THR A 117 14.32 -6.54 -5.44
CA THR A 117 14.12 -5.08 -5.39
C THR A 117 15.13 -4.41 -6.30
N VAL A 118 14.64 -3.52 -7.15
CA VAL A 118 15.45 -2.72 -8.08
C VAL A 118 15.20 -1.24 -7.76
N VAL A 119 16.29 -0.48 -7.68
CA VAL A 119 16.29 0.97 -7.46
C VAL A 119 17.20 1.62 -8.50
N GLY A 120 16.69 2.58 -9.24
CA GLY A 120 17.43 3.22 -10.34
C GLY A 120 17.96 2.22 -11.37
N GLY A 121 17.22 1.16 -11.65
CA GLY A 121 17.63 0.08 -12.57
C GLY A 121 18.67 -0.89 -12.01
N LYS A 122 19.10 -0.76 -10.74
CA LYS A 122 20.09 -1.65 -10.11
C LYS A 122 19.40 -2.56 -9.10
N THR A 123 19.68 -3.86 -9.17
CA THR A 123 19.22 -4.81 -8.15
C THR A 123 19.92 -4.51 -6.82
N VAL A 124 19.13 -4.16 -5.79
CA VAL A 124 19.62 -3.88 -4.44
C VAL A 124 19.29 -5.01 -3.46
N TYR A 125 18.35 -5.88 -3.82
CA TYR A 125 17.99 -7.07 -3.07
C TYR A 125 17.57 -8.20 -4.03
N GLU A 126 17.98 -9.41 -3.71
CA GLU A 126 17.53 -10.65 -4.38
C GLU A 126 17.40 -11.77 -3.34
N ALA A 127 16.23 -12.40 -3.33
CA ALA A 127 15.98 -13.54 -2.44
C ALA A 127 16.87 -14.73 -2.85
N LYS A 128 17.43 -15.42 -1.86
CA LYS A 128 18.22 -16.66 -2.03
C LYS A 128 17.31 -17.86 -2.11
#